data_a05aa7accce147c798fcfca9ba42c02b
#
_entry.id   a05aa7accce147c798fcfca9ba42c02b
#
_cell.length_a   1.000
_cell.length_b   1.000
_cell.length_c   1.000
_cell.angle_alpha   90.00
_cell.angle_beta   90.00
_cell.angle_gamma   90.00
#
_symmetry.space_group_name_H-M   'P 1'
#
loop_
_entity.id
_entity.type
_entity.pdbx_description
1 polymer ?
#
loop_
_entity_poly.entity_id
_entity_poly.type
_entity_poly.pdbx_seq_one_letter_code
_entity_poly.pdbx_strand_id
1 'polypeptide(L)'
;MPFPTTVLLRWCGRLCVATILLLSAPESRAAEVAAAATGSTIEELQLETSDGIRIAAWYYPVPDDAKAVATVILVHDMEGSHKTVDTLARNLQRAGCAVVAPDLRCHGGSGSRPATLTGSGAKADAADPRMLKKIDLESIAAATGGRLRDQSALRGEIEAVRNWIKQKSEAGTLDIDNLCVVGCGLGATLASMWTAADWNWPPTTTGPQGQQVRALALISPVWATKGISMSVPLTSDALQHKIPILVLAGKGDRDAIRLFDQLKRYRPAEWFQQRAGQPADKAMDKAKDLEDPADGTAFFIQTDTSLTGDKLANDPSLNVAEQIKTFLALALARKPR
;
A
#
# COMPACT_ATOMS: atom_id res chain seq x y z
N MET A 1 59.70 -29.41 -39.81
CA MET A 1 60.86 -30.32 -39.64
C MET A 1 61.67 -29.83 -38.46
N PRO A 2 62.21 -30.69 -37.62
CA PRO A 2 61.64 -31.87 -37.00
C PRO A 2 61.65 -31.79 -35.45
N PHE A 3 60.95 -32.72 -34.85
CA PHE A 3 61.13 -33.20 -33.47
C PHE A 3 62.55 -33.79 -33.23
N PRO A 4 63.03 -34.02 -31.99
CA PRO A 4 62.74 -35.23 -31.24
C PRO A 4 62.67 -35.08 -29.72
N THR A 5 61.83 -35.82 -29.05
CA THR A 5 61.93 -37.13 -28.41
C THR A 5 62.64 -37.20 -27.03
N THR A 6 61.82 -37.56 -26.05
CA THR A 6 61.99 -38.53 -24.94
C THR A 6 63.21 -38.49 -24.02
N VAL A 7 62.95 -38.57 -22.69
CA VAL A 7 63.38 -39.71 -21.84
C VAL A 7 62.61 -39.74 -20.53
N LEU A 8 62.14 -40.94 -20.21
CA LEU A 8 61.61 -41.41 -18.92
C LEU A 8 62.72 -41.35 -17.81
N LEU A 9 62.29 -41.12 -16.54
CA LEU A 9 62.72 -41.99 -15.44
C LEU A 9 61.74 -41.99 -14.27
N ARG A 10 61.38 -43.20 -13.89
CA ARG A 10 60.62 -43.62 -12.71
C ARG A 10 61.38 -43.27 -11.44
N TRP A 11 60.69 -42.90 -10.35
CA TRP A 11 60.99 -43.40 -9.00
C TRP A 11 59.73 -43.41 -8.12
N CYS A 12 59.53 -44.56 -7.45
CA CYS A 12 58.51 -44.84 -6.45
C CYS A 12 58.85 -44.13 -5.12
N GLY A 13 57.82 -43.62 -4.51
CA GLY A 13 57.89 -43.19 -3.09
C GLY A 13 56.48 -43.15 -2.50
N ARG A 14 56.10 -44.22 -1.79
CA ARG A 14 54.88 -44.30 -0.98
C ARG A 14 54.96 -43.26 0.14
N LEU A 15 53.99 -42.35 0.20
CA LEU A 15 53.64 -41.68 1.44
C LEU A 15 52.12 -41.63 1.55
N CYS A 16 51.63 -42.33 2.59
CA CYS A 16 50.24 -42.19 3.06
C CYS A 16 50.03 -40.76 3.55
N VAL A 17 49.17 -40.02 2.91
CA VAL A 17 48.60 -38.79 3.47
C VAL A 17 47.16 -39.07 3.81
N ALA A 18 46.85 -39.04 5.09
CA ALA A 18 45.51 -39.16 5.65
C ALA A 18 44.66 -38.02 5.13
N THR A 19 43.62 -38.36 4.41
CA THR A 19 42.58 -37.41 3.97
C THR A 19 41.72 -37.08 5.21
N ILE A 20 41.98 -35.95 5.84
CA ILE A 20 41.06 -35.35 6.81
C ILE A 20 39.91 -34.75 5.99
N LEU A 21 38.79 -35.46 5.91
CA LEU A 21 37.53 -34.90 5.52
C LEU A 21 37.08 -33.91 6.58
N LEU A 22 37.32 -32.62 6.36
CA LEU A 22 36.63 -31.56 7.04
C LEU A 22 35.19 -31.57 6.56
N LEU A 23 34.28 -32.19 7.33
CA LEU A 23 32.86 -31.94 7.27
C LEU A 23 32.65 -30.47 7.66
N SER A 24 32.59 -29.59 6.69
CA SER A 24 32.07 -28.24 6.89
C SER A 24 30.57 -28.35 7.17
N ALA A 25 30.20 -28.09 8.42
CA ALA A 25 28.85 -28.10 8.91
C ALA A 25 27.95 -27.10 8.15
N PRO A 26 26.64 -27.40 8.00
CA PRO A 26 25.68 -26.52 7.31
C PRO A 26 25.22 -25.33 8.20
N GLU A 27 26.02 -24.88 9.15
CA GLU A 27 25.66 -23.77 10.06
C GLU A 27 25.74 -22.39 9.42
N SER A 28 26.48 -22.22 8.32
CA SER A 28 26.66 -20.93 7.66
C SER A 28 25.39 -20.45 6.94
N ARG A 29 24.58 -21.36 6.43
CA ARG A 29 23.38 -20.98 5.64
C ARG A 29 22.18 -20.63 6.50
N ALA A 30 22.10 -21.18 7.72
CA ALA A 30 21.08 -20.80 8.69
C ALA A 30 21.35 -19.44 9.33
N ALA A 31 22.62 -19.07 9.53
CA ALA A 31 23.02 -17.76 10.02
C ALA A 31 22.85 -16.66 8.98
N GLU A 32 23.05 -16.95 7.69
CA GLU A 32 22.85 -16.00 6.60
C GLU A 32 21.35 -15.75 6.32
N VAL A 33 20.49 -16.76 6.50
CA VAL A 33 19.02 -16.61 6.45
C VAL A 33 18.50 -15.89 7.70
N ALA A 34 19.15 -16.05 8.86
CA ALA A 34 18.80 -15.32 10.09
C ALA A 34 19.28 -13.86 10.07
N ALA A 35 20.39 -13.54 9.42
CA ALA A 35 20.89 -12.18 9.25
C ALA A 35 20.05 -11.35 8.27
N ALA A 36 19.34 -12.00 7.32
CA ALA A 36 18.36 -11.34 6.45
C ALA A 36 17.05 -11.00 7.16
N ALA A 37 16.88 -11.38 8.43
CA ALA A 37 15.69 -11.13 9.26
C ALA A 37 15.83 -9.94 10.22
N THR A 38 16.85 -9.10 10.10
CA THR A 38 16.93 -7.80 10.77
C THR A 38 16.08 -6.78 9.99
N GLY A 39 14.76 -7.08 9.84
CA GLY A 39 13.79 -6.09 9.44
C GLY A 39 13.70 -5.04 10.53
N SER A 40 13.76 -3.78 10.16
CA SER A 40 13.55 -2.65 11.06
C SER A 40 12.30 -2.89 11.91
N THR A 41 12.40 -2.59 13.19
CA THR A 41 11.33 -2.84 14.17
C THR A 41 10.08 -2.04 13.79
N ILE A 42 8.92 -2.71 13.76
CA ILE A 42 7.64 -2.05 13.53
C ILE A 42 7.31 -1.20 14.75
N GLU A 43 6.92 0.04 14.51
CA GLU A 43 6.58 1.01 15.55
C GLU A 43 5.06 1.16 15.66
N GLU A 44 4.53 1.03 16.88
CA GLU A 44 3.15 1.40 17.17
C GLU A 44 3.05 2.91 17.39
N LEU A 45 2.13 3.55 16.70
CA LEU A 45 1.87 4.98 16.77
C LEU A 45 0.50 5.25 17.40
N GLN A 46 0.43 6.29 18.21
CA GLN A 46 -0.82 6.85 18.70
C GLN A 46 -0.99 8.23 18.10
N LEU A 47 -2.00 8.38 17.24
CA LEU A 47 -2.29 9.61 16.53
C LEU A 47 -3.66 10.14 16.97
N GLU A 48 -3.93 11.40 16.66
CA GLU A 48 -5.22 12.03 16.92
C GLU A 48 -5.73 12.68 15.65
N THR A 49 -6.98 12.40 15.32
CA THR A 49 -7.67 13.03 14.20
C THR A 49 -8.08 14.47 14.57
N SER A 50 -8.33 15.32 13.60
CA SER A 50 -8.72 16.71 13.87
C SER A 50 -10.09 16.85 14.57
N ASP A 51 -10.91 15.80 14.54
CA ASP A 51 -12.16 15.69 15.31
C ASP A 51 -11.96 15.04 16.69
N GLY A 52 -10.69 14.85 17.13
CA GLY A 52 -10.32 14.45 18.48
C GLY A 52 -10.42 12.96 18.77
N ILE A 53 -10.44 12.11 17.75
CA ILE A 53 -10.45 10.67 17.92
C ILE A 53 -9.02 10.14 17.96
N ARG A 54 -8.70 9.35 19.00
CA ARG A 54 -7.41 8.66 19.09
C ARG A 54 -7.44 7.44 18.18
N ILE A 55 -6.43 7.32 17.34
CA ILE A 55 -6.25 6.20 16.45
C ILE A 55 -4.90 5.53 16.68
N ALA A 56 -4.89 4.21 16.59
CA ALA A 56 -3.67 3.43 16.54
C ALA A 56 -3.22 3.26 15.09
N ALA A 57 -1.92 3.33 14.85
CA ALA A 57 -1.35 3.05 13.55
C ALA A 57 -0.03 2.29 13.72
N TRP A 58 0.40 1.58 12.71
CA TRP A 58 1.66 0.83 12.71
C TRP A 58 2.54 1.31 11.58
N TYR A 59 3.75 1.70 11.94
CA TYR A 59 4.77 2.14 11.00
C TYR A 59 5.77 1.00 10.74
N TYR A 60 5.95 0.66 9.47
CA TYR A 60 6.87 -0.33 8.94
C TYR A 60 8.01 0.42 8.23
N PRO A 61 9.10 0.74 8.94
CA PRO A 61 10.20 1.50 8.36
C PRO A 61 11.00 0.65 7.38
N VAL A 62 11.60 1.29 6.36
CA VAL A 62 12.68 0.67 5.60
C VAL A 62 13.95 0.59 6.46
N PRO A 63 14.92 -0.28 6.13
CA PRO A 63 16.22 -0.29 6.79
C PRO A 63 16.87 1.10 6.81
N ASP A 64 17.57 1.45 7.91
CA ASP A 64 18.09 2.81 8.16
C ASP A 64 19.05 3.34 7.10
N ASP A 65 19.68 2.46 6.32
CA ASP A 65 20.61 2.79 5.25
C ASP A 65 19.92 2.87 3.86
N ALA A 66 18.63 2.57 3.78
CA ALA A 66 17.88 2.54 2.53
C ALA A 66 16.94 3.75 2.39
N LYS A 67 17.01 4.45 1.27
CA LYS A 67 15.97 5.42 0.90
C LYS A 67 14.71 4.67 0.48
N ALA A 68 13.57 5.02 1.07
CA ALA A 68 12.29 4.44 0.70
C ALA A 68 11.96 4.73 -0.79
N VAL A 69 11.52 3.69 -1.50
CA VAL A 69 11.01 3.80 -2.87
C VAL A 69 9.73 4.62 -2.90
N ALA A 70 8.87 4.40 -1.90
CA ALA A 70 7.61 5.11 -1.70
C ALA A 70 7.29 5.20 -0.21
N THR A 71 6.55 6.23 0.18
CA THR A 71 5.85 6.28 1.46
C THR A 71 4.39 5.88 1.22
N VAL A 72 3.93 4.83 1.89
CA VAL A 72 2.61 4.22 1.64
C VAL A 72 1.71 4.35 2.86
N ILE A 73 0.51 4.88 2.68
CA ILE A 73 -0.59 4.75 3.64
C ILE A 73 -1.41 3.53 3.22
N LEU A 74 -1.51 2.52 4.09
CA LEU A 74 -2.23 1.27 3.81
C LEU A 74 -3.50 1.19 4.65
N VAL A 75 -4.66 1.25 4.00
CA VAL A 75 -5.98 1.28 4.65
C VAL A 75 -6.68 -0.06 4.51
N HIS A 76 -7.02 -0.68 5.65
CA HIS A 76 -7.69 -1.98 5.72
C HIS A 76 -9.16 -1.92 5.31
N ASP A 77 -9.76 -3.10 5.06
CA ASP A 77 -11.19 -3.27 4.74
C ASP A 77 -12.08 -3.08 5.98
N MET A 78 -13.38 -3.00 5.75
CA MET A 78 -14.40 -3.02 6.79
C MET A 78 -14.25 -4.26 7.69
N GLU A 79 -14.43 -4.09 9.00
CA GLU A 79 -14.22 -5.12 10.03
C GLU A 79 -12.76 -5.62 10.13
N GLY A 80 -11.82 -5.00 9.37
CA GLY A 80 -10.39 -5.28 9.45
C GLY A 80 -9.67 -4.47 10.52
N SER A 81 -8.36 -4.52 10.45
CA SER A 81 -7.42 -3.70 11.23
C SER A 81 -6.04 -3.78 10.58
N HIS A 82 -5.03 -3.09 11.13
CA HIS A 82 -3.64 -3.30 10.69
C HIS A 82 -3.25 -4.79 10.64
N LYS A 83 -3.80 -5.63 11.55
CA LYS A 83 -3.51 -7.09 11.56
C LYS A 83 -3.98 -7.81 10.31
N THR A 84 -5.10 -7.37 9.74
CA THR A 84 -5.63 -7.99 8.52
C THR A 84 -4.87 -7.59 7.26
N VAL A 85 -4.01 -6.57 7.32
CA VAL A 85 -3.15 -6.13 6.22
C VAL A 85 -1.65 -6.23 6.55
N ASP A 86 -1.28 -6.79 7.71
CA ASP A 86 0.11 -6.90 8.17
C ASP A 86 1.01 -7.65 7.16
N THR A 87 0.52 -8.72 6.57
CA THR A 87 1.29 -9.48 5.57
C THR A 87 1.60 -8.61 4.35
N LEU A 88 0.61 -7.87 3.85
CA LEU A 88 0.82 -6.94 2.73
C LEU A 88 1.78 -5.82 3.13
N ALA A 89 1.61 -5.23 4.33
CA ALA A 89 2.48 -4.17 4.84
C ALA A 89 3.96 -4.61 4.91
N ARG A 90 4.22 -5.80 5.47
CA ARG A 90 5.57 -6.39 5.53
C ARG A 90 6.14 -6.70 4.15
N ASN A 91 5.32 -7.16 3.23
CA ASN A 91 5.77 -7.43 1.87
C ASN A 91 6.12 -6.14 1.12
N LEU A 92 5.33 -5.07 1.29
CA LEU A 92 5.66 -3.75 0.77
C LEU A 92 6.91 -3.16 1.43
N GLN A 93 7.08 -3.35 2.75
CA GLN A 93 8.31 -2.98 3.46
C GLN A 93 9.53 -3.67 2.86
N ARG A 94 9.49 -5.00 2.66
CA ARG A 94 10.58 -5.75 2.00
C ARG A 94 10.82 -5.30 0.56
N ALA A 95 9.79 -4.79 -0.10
CA ALA A 95 9.88 -4.21 -1.42
C ALA A 95 10.49 -2.79 -1.44
N GLY A 96 10.87 -2.26 -0.28
CA GLY A 96 11.53 -0.96 -0.12
C GLY A 96 10.56 0.20 0.13
N CYS A 97 9.31 -0.06 0.49
CA CYS A 97 8.35 0.99 0.86
C CYS A 97 8.33 1.23 2.37
N ALA A 98 8.30 2.48 2.78
CA ALA A 98 7.92 2.85 4.15
C ALA A 98 6.38 2.81 4.24
N VAL A 99 5.82 1.98 5.14
CA VAL A 99 4.36 1.78 5.20
C VAL A 99 3.80 2.23 6.53
N VAL A 100 2.69 2.96 6.51
CA VAL A 100 1.91 3.30 7.72
C VAL A 100 0.50 2.73 7.55
N ALA A 101 0.11 1.83 8.46
CA ALA A 101 -1.20 1.19 8.45
C ALA A 101 -2.02 1.63 9.67
N PRO A 102 -2.94 2.61 9.53
CA PRO A 102 -3.85 2.99 10.61
C PRO A 102 -4.95 1.96 10.79
N ASP A 103 -5.39 1.77 12.04
CA ASP A 103 -6.71 1.24 12.31
C ASP A 103 -7.73 2.37 12.14
N LEU A 104 -8.75 2.14 11.31
CA LEU A 104 -9.86 3.08 11.18
C LEU A 104 -10.59 3.22 12.51
N ARG A 105 -11.25 4.37 12.74
CA ARG A 105 -12.05 4.56 13.97
C ARG A 105 -12.99 3.39 14.21
N CYS A 106 -13.16 3.02 15.45
CA CYS A 106 -13.96 1.86 15.89
C CYS A 106 -13.39 0.49 15.46
N HIS A 107 -12.19 0.42 14.91
CA HIS A 107 -11.52 -0.81 14.52
C HIS A 107 -10.20 -0.99 15.29
N GLY A 108 -9.81 -2.23 15.49
CA GLY A 108 -8.52 -2.57 16.10
C GLY A 108 -8.26 -1.86 17.43
N GLY A 109 -7.18 -1.09 17.48
CA GLY A 109 -6.77 -0.28 18.64
C GLY A 109 -7.32 1.16 18.65
N SER A 110 -8.11 1.56 17.65
CA SER A 110 -8.61 2.91 17.51
C SER A 110 -9.89 3.17 18.29
N GLY A 111 -10.04 4.41 18.81
CA GLY A 111 -11.21 4.86 19.55
C GLY A 111 -12.45 5.09 18.68
N SER A 112 -13.60 5.23 19.35
CA SER A 112 -14.90 5.48 18.69
C SER A 112 -15.45 6.88 18.98
N ARG A 113 -14.90 7.59 19.97
CA ARG A 113 -15.37 8.90 20.42
C ARG A 113 -14.22 9.85 20.69
N PRO A 114 -14.42 11.17 20.50
CA PRO A 114 -13.44 12.16 20.92
C PRO A 114 -13.04 11.99 22.39
N ALA A 115 -11.76 12.09 22.68
CA ALA A 115 -11.23 11.93 24.04
C ALA A 115 -11.87 12.92 25.04
N THR A 116 -12.32 14.09 24.58
CA THR A 116 -13.01 15.12 25.36
C THR A 116 -14.42 14.73 25.81
N LEU A 117 -15.05 13.74 25.16
CA LEU A 117 -16.39 13.26 25.51
C LEU A 117 -16.36 12.00 26.38
N THR A 118 -15.21 11.40 26.58
CA THR A 118 -15.00 10.32 27.55
C THR A 118 -14.72 10.87 28.93
N GLY A 119 -15.69 11.60 29.52
CA GLY A 119 -15.67 11.95 30.93
C GLY A 119 -15.53 10.66 31.76
N SER A 120 -14.68 10.71 32.81
CA SER A 120 -14.34 9.66 33.74
C SER A 120 -15.61 9.09 34.44
N GLY A 121 -16.39 8.25 33.80
CA GLY A 121 -17.58 7.65 34.39
C GLY A 121 -18.56 6.95 33.44
N ALA A 122 -18.44 7.14 32.15
CA ALA A 122 -19.28 6.36 31.24
C ALA A 122 -18.70 4.93 31.13
N LYS A 123 -19.27 4.00 31.91
CA LYS A 123 -19.19 2.57 31.54
C LYS A 123 -19.62 2.49 30.10
N ALA A 124 -18.77 1.91 29.25
CA ALA A 124 -19.18 1.50 27.93
C ALA A 124 -20.35 0.52 28.14
N ASP A 125 -21.58 1.02 28.07
CA ASP A 125 -22.74 0.17 27.97
C ASP A 125 -22.47 -0.73 26.77
N ALA A 126 -22.62 -2.04 26.99
CA ALA A 126 -22.50 -3.05 25.95
C ALA A 126 -23.58 -2.78 24.89
N ALA A 127 -23.33 -1.82 24.03
CA ALA A 127 -24.21 -1.49 22.93
C ALA A 127 -24.28 -2.70 22.00
N ASP A 128 -25.49 -2.98 21.51
CA ASP A 128 -25.72 -4.03 20.51
C ASP A 128 -24.67 -3.90 19.39
N PRO A 129 -23.89 -4.96 19.08
CA PRO A 129 -22.87 -4.94 18.02
C PRO A 129 -23.39 -4.44 16.69
N ARG A 130 -24.69 -4.60 16.42
CA ARG A 130 -25.33 -4.06 15.19
C ARG A 130 -25.48 -2.54 15.21
N MET A 131 -25.72 -1.97 16.38
CA MET A 131 -25.79 -0.51 16.56
C MET A 131 -24.42 0.14 16.49
N LEU A 132 -23.40 -0.50 17.08
CA LEU A 132 -22.00 -0.08 16.93
C LEU A 132 -21.61 0.01 15.46
N LYS A 133 -21.82 -1.06 14.68
CA LYS A 133 -21.54 -1.09 13.22
C LYS A 133 -22.21 0.04 12.44
N LYS A 134 -23.42 0.46 12.82
CA LYS A 134 -24.12 1.56 12.17
C LYS A 134 -23.49 2.91 12.51
N ILE A 135 -23.20 3.15 13.79
CA ILE A 135 -22.57 4.37 14.28
C ILE A 135 -21.17 4.52 13.67
N ASP A 136 -20.42 3.44 13.56
CA ASP A 136 -19.07 3.41 13.01
C ASP A 136 -19.06 3.84 11.54
N LEU A 137 -19.95 3.29 10.72
CA LEU A 137 -20.06 3.69 9.31
C LEU A 137 -20.51 5.13 9.14
N GLU A 138 -21.46 5.60 9.95
CA GLU A 138 -21.91 6.99 9.93
C GLU A 138 -20.77 7.95 10.37
N SER A 139 -19.98 7.56 11.37
CA SER A 139 -18.81 8.32 11.84
C SER A 139 -17.71 8.37 10.78
N ILE A 140 -17.41 7.24 10.13
CA ILE A 140 -16.45 7.18 9.02
C ILE A 140 -16.95 8.03 7.85
N ALA A 141 -18.22 7.91 7.47
CA ALA A 141 -18.81 8.71 6.40
C ALA A 141 -18.76 10.21 6.69
N ALA A 142 -19.02 10.61 7.94
CA ALA A 142 -18.91 11.99 8.37
C ALA A 142 -17.46 12.53 8.35
N ALA A 143 -16.49 11.69 8.70
CA ALA A 143 -15.07 12.04 8.70
C ALA A 143 -14.45 12.08 7.30
N THR A 144 -14.95 11.29 6.36
CA THR A 144 -14.44 11.25 4.99
C THR A 144 -15.16 12.21 4.04
N GLY A 145 -16.22 12.88 4.50
CA GLY A 145 -16.93 13.91 3.78
C GLY A 145 -17.81 13.42 2.62
N GLY A 146 -19.11 13.59 2.75
CA GLY A 146 -20.06 13.30 1.70
C GLY A 146 -19.97 14.21 0.46
N ARG A 147 -19.15 15.28 0.50
CA ARG A 147 -18.95 16.22 -0.61
C ARG A 147 -17.50 16.67 -0.66
N LEU A 148 -16.86 16.58 -1.82
CA LEU A 148 -15.47 17.02 -2.02
C LEU A 148 -15.21 18.49 -1.65
N ARG A 149 -16.25 19.32 -1.65
CA ARG A 149 -16.14 20.74 -1.27
C ARG A 149 -16.07 20.99 0.22
N ASP A 150 -16.39 20.00 1.05
CA ASP A 150 -16.56 20.20 2.51
C ASP A 150 -15.29 19.93 3.32
N GLN A 151 -14.13 19.68 2.72
CA GLN A 151 -12.84 19.44 3.42
C GLN A 151 -12.92 18.48 4.63
N SER A 152 -14.09 17.88 4.88
CA SER A 152 -14.32 16.99 6.02
C SER A 152 -13.56 15.67 5.88
N ALA A 153 -13.25 15.25 4.65
CA ALA A 153 -12.37 14.12 4.39
C ALA A 153 -10.96 14.32 4.94
N LEU A 154 -10.55 15.58 5.13
CA LEU A 154 -9.25 15.94 5.72
C LEU A 154 -9.28 15.93 7.25
N ARG A 155 -10.29 15.35 7.89
CA ARG A 155 -10.40 15.24 9.35
C ARG A 155 -10.22 13.85 9.90
N GLY A 156 -10.15 12.84 9.00
CA GLY A 156 -10.13 11.44 9.37
C GLY A 156 -8.72 10.88 9.62
N GLU A 157 -8.68 9.56 9.67
CA GLU A 157 -7.52 8.77 10.04
C GLU A 157 -6.38 8.91 9.02
N ILE A 158 -6.72 8.91 7.72
CA ILE A 158 -5.73 9.04 6.64
C ILE A 158 -5.02 10.39 6.74
N GLU A 159 -5.76 11.46 7.07
CA GLU A 159 -5.17 12.79 7.27
C GLU A 159 -4.28 12.84 8.51
N ALA A 160 -4.67 12.18 9.61
CA ALA A 160 -3.83 12.12 10.81
C ALA A 160 -2.49 11.42 10.50
N VAL A 161 -2.52 10.32 9.74
CA VAL A 161 -1.31 9.63 9.27
C VAL A 161 -0.50 10.52 8.34
N ARG A 162 -1.13 11.20 7.39
CA ARG A 162 -0.43 12.09 6.46
C ARG A 162 0.25 13.25 7.21
N ASN A 163 -0.38 13.80 8.24
CA ASN A 163 0.22 14.84 9.07
C ASN A 163 1.46 14.32 9.82
N TRP A 164 1.42 13.11 10.34
CA TRP A 164 2.58 12.45 10.93
C TRP A 164 3.69 12.21 9.88
N ILE A 165 3.36 11.71 8.68
CA ILE A 165 4.32 11.54 7.59
C ILE A 165 4.96 12.87 7.22
N LYS A 166 4.19 13.97 7.16
CA LYS A 166 4.69 15.31 6.88
C LYS A 166 5.73 15.75 7.92
N GLN A 167 5.46 15.56 9.22
CA GLN A 167 6.42 15.86 10.28
C GLN A 167 7.71 15.04 10.15
N LYS A 168 7.60 13.76 9.79
CA LYS A 168 8.76 12.89 9.55
C LYS A 168 9.53 13.29 8.28
N SER A 169 8.83 13.79 7.26
CA SER A 169 9.45 14.31 6.04
C SER A 169 10.21 15.62 6.31
N GLU A 170 9.63 16.52 7.11
CA GLU A 170 10.30 17.75 7.56
C GLU A 170 11.56 17.44 8.41
N ALA A 171 11.55 16.33 9.15
CA ALA A 171 12.70 15.83 9.89
C ALA A 171 13.70 15.03 9.02
N GLY A 172 13.43 14.85 7.71
CA GLY A 172 14.31 14.17 6.77
C GLY A 172 14.30 12.64 6.84
N THR A 173 13.34 12.04 7.57
CA THR A 173 13.26 10.58 7.76
C THR A 173 12.31 9.88 6.79
N LEU A 174 11.33 10.59 6.24
CA LEU A 174 10.41 10.09 5.22
C LEU A 174 10.39 11.05 4.02
N ASP A 175 9.73 10.62 2.95
CA ASP A 175 9.56 11.43 1.73
C ASP A 175 8.07 11.53 1.41
N ILE A 176 7.48 12.69 1.71
CA ILE A 176 6.07 12.96 1.44
C ILE A 176 5.81 13.22 -0.06
N ASP A 177 6.82 13.59 -0.83
CA ASP A 177 6.69 13.83 -2.27
C ASP A 177 6.52 12.51 -3.06
N ASN A 178 6.81 11.37 -2.43
CA ASN A 178 6.55 10.03 -2.93
C ASN A 178 5.41 9.33 -2.18
N LEU A 179 4.42 10.09 -1.72
CA LEU A 179 3.27 9.55 -1.00
C LEU A 179 2.34 8.78 -1.96
N CYS A 180 2.06 7.54 -1.57
CA CYS A 180 1.12 6.67 -2.26
C CYS A 180 0.07 6.16 -1.27
N VAL A 181 -1.14 5.86 -1.76
CA VAL A 181 -2.19 5.29 -0.91
C VAL A 181 -2.63 3.94 -1.46
N VAL A 182 -2.69 2.97 -0.58
CA VAL A 182 -3.18 1.60 -0.88
C VAL A 182 -4.37 1.34 0.01
N GLY A 183 -5.49 0.90 -0.56
CA GLY A 183 -6.68 0.58 0.21
C GLY A 183 -7.28 -0.75 -0.17
N CYS A 184 -7.86 -1.45 0.81
CA CYS A 184 -8.54 -2.72 0.65
C CYS A 184 -10.04 -2.56 0.93
N GLY A 185 -10.90 -3.11 0.08
CA GLY A 185 -12.35 -3.11 0.27
C GLY A 185 -12.94 -1.70 0.48
N LEU A 186 -13.56 -1.47 1.63
CA LEU A 186 -14.03 -0.14 2.03
C LEU A 186 -12.86 0.85 2.16
N GLY A 187 -11.72 0.41 2.68
CA GLY A 187 -10.50 1.23 2.76
C GLY A 187 -10.05 1.77 1.41
N ALA A 188 -10.29 1.04 0.32
CA ALA A 188 -10.02 1.53 -1.04
C ALA A 188 -10.92 2.71 -1.42
N THR A 189 -12.19 2.67 -1.02
CA THR A 189 -13.12 3.78 -1.26
C THR A 189 -12.75 5.00 -0.43
N LEU A 190 -12.37 4.81 0.85
CA LEU A 190 -11.92 5.89 1.73
C LEU A 190 -10.60 6.51 1.23
N ALA A 191 -9.66 5.69 0.80
CA ALA A 191 -8.42 6.13 0.15
C ALA A 191 -8.69 7.01 -1.07
N SER A 192 -9.65 6.60 -1.91
CA SER A 192 -10.06 7.39 -3.08
C SER A 192 -10.71 8.73 -2.69
N MET A 193 -11.56 8.74 -1.66
CA MET A 193 -12.20 9.97 -1.16
C MET A 193 -11.18 10.95 -0.59
N TRP A 194 -10.27 10.45 0.24
CA TRP A 194 -9.20 11.27 0.81
C TRP A 194 -8.26 11.80 -0.28
N THR A 195 -7.84 10.96 -1.23
CA THR A 195 -7.00 11.38 -2.35
C THR A 195 -7.66 12.47 -3.19
N ALA A 196 -8.95 12.34 -3.47
CA ALA A 196 -9.70 13.38 -4.17
C ALA A 196 -9.74 14.71 -3.38
N ALA A 197 -9.89 14.65 -2.07
CA ALA A 197 -9.88 15.82 -1.20
C ALA A 197 -8.49 16.47 -1.13
N ASP A 198 -7.41 15.68 -1.03
CA ASP A 198 -6.02 16.16 -1.07
C ASP A 198 -5.75 16.96 -2.37
N TRP A 199 -6.21 16.47 -3.51
CA TRP A 199 -6.02 17.14 -4.80
C TRP A 199 -6.97 18.32 -5.04
N ASN A 200 -8.07 18.42 -4.33
CA ASN A 200 -9.03 19.54 -4.42
C ASN A 200 -8.80 20.63 -3.36
N TRP A 201 -7.73 20.53 -2.60
CA TRP A 201 -7.44 21.56 -1.60
C TRP A 201 -7.19 22.91 -2.28
N PRO A 202 -7.83 23.98 -1.80
CA PRO A 202 -7.66 25.29 -2.41
C PRO A 202 -6.21 25.76 -2.25
N PRO A 203 -5.61 26.41 -3.27
CA PRO A 203 -4.26 26.93 -3.16
C PRO A 203 -4.18 28.04 -2.12
N THR A 204 -3.01 28.17 -1.48
CA THR A 204 -2.69 29.34 -0.64
C THR A 204 -2.11 30.45 -1.49
N THR A 205 -1.93 31.62 -0.87
CA THR A 205 -1.20 32.75 -1.49
C THR A 205 0.26 32.42 -1.82
N THR A 206 0.83 31.41 -1.18
CA THR A 206 2.23 30.98 -1.36
C THR A 206 2.38 29.80 -2.32
N GLY A 207 1.28 29.17 -2.77
CA GLY A 207 1.33 28.06 -3.71
C GLY A 207 0.23 27.01 -3.50
N PRO A 208 0.28 25.92 -4.26
CA PRO A 208 -0.68 24.84 -4.12
C PRO A 208 -0.53 24.15 -2.76
N GLN A 209 -1.65 23.77 -2.15
CA GLN A 209 -1.71 22.89 -1.00
C GLN A 209 -2.17 21.50 -1.43
N GLY A 210 -1.85 20.46 -0.64
CA GLY A 210 -2.21 19.10 -0.99
C GLY A 210 -1.47 18.59 -2.23
N GLN A 211 -2.17 17.80 -3.05
CA GLN A 211 -1.64 17.17 -4.27
C GLN A 211 -0.40 16.30 -4.00
N GLN A 212 -0.36 15.73 -2.80
CA GLN A 212 0.77 14.93 -2.34
C GLN A 212 0.70 13.48 -2.80
N VAL A 213 -0.52 12.97 -3.03
CA VAL A 213 -0.71 11.59 -3.51
C VAL A 213 -0.23 11.47 -4.96
N ARG A 214 0.78 10.60 -5.15
CA ARG A 214 1.39 10.32 -6.46
C ARG A 214 0.78 9.11 -7.16
N ALA A 215 0.27 8.15 -6.40
CA ALA A 215 -0.34 6.93 -6.94
C ALA A 215 -1.36 6.36 -5.97
N LEU A 216 -2.36 5.69 -6.52
CA LEU A 216 -3.47 5.08 -5.77
C LEU A 216 -3.63 3.62 -6.19
N ALA A 217 -3.52 2.67 -5.23
CA ALA A 217 -3.78 1.26 -5.47
C ALA A 217 -5.02 0.80 -4.68
N LEU A 218 -5.98 0.22 -5.38
CA LEU A 218 -7.29 -0.14 -4.88
C LEU A 218 -7.51 -1.64 -5.01
N ILE A 219 -7.64 -2.33 -3.89
CA ILE A 219 -7.84 -3.78 -3.85
C ILE A 219 -9.29 -4.05 -3.53
N SER A 220 -10.03 -4.64 -4.48
CA SER A 220 -11.47 -4.93 -4.34
C SER A 220 -12.30 -3.75 -3.81
N PRO A 221 -12.25 -2.56 -4.42
CA PRO A 221 -12.92 -1.37 -3.91
C PRO A 221 -14.43 -1.58 -3.83
N VAL A 222 -15.05 -1.16 -2.72
CA VAL A 222 -16.50 -1.19 -2.53
C VAL A 222 -17.10 0.01 -3.25
N TRP A 223 -18.11 -0.22 -4.12
CA TRP A 223 -18.74 0.86 -4.85
C TRP A 223 -19.58 1.79 -3.96
N ALA A 224 -20.39 1.23 -3.10
CA ALA A 224 -21.18 2.01 -2.15
C ALA A 224 -21.59 1.22 -0.92
N THR A 225 -21.56 1.88 0.23
CA THR A 225 -22.11 1.37 1.49
C THR A 225 -22.53 2.55 2.37
N LYS A 226 -23.73 2.50 2.96
CA LYS A 226 -24.27 3.40 4.02
C LYS A 226 -23.64 4.82 4.09
N GLY A 227 -23.86 5.63 3.04
CA GLY A 227 -23.39 7.02 3.01
C GLY A 227 -22.00 7.23 2.43
N ILE A 228 -21.25 6.17 2.17
CA ILE A 228 -19.94 6.19 1.49
C ILE A 228 -20.14 5.67 0.06
N SER A 229 -19.65 6.40 -0.93
CA SER A 229 -19.79 6.00 -2.34
C SER A 229 -18.58 6.39 -3.17
N MET A 230 -18.08 5.45 -3.97
CA MET A 230 -17.00 5.65 -4.94
C MET A 230 -17.39 6.69 -6.02
N SER A 231 -18.69 6.94 -6.25
CA SER A 231 -19.12 7.99 -7.18
C SER A 231 -18.69 9.40 -6.76
N VAL A 232 -18.50 9.64 -5.45
CA VAL A 232 -18.09 10.96 -4.93
C VAL A 232 -16.66 11.31 -5.37
N PRO A 233 -15.63 10.51 -5.05
CA PRO A 233 -14.26 10.83 -5.46
C PRO A 233 -14.08 10.82 -6.99
N LEU A 234 -14.87 10.07 -7.74
CA LEU A 234 -14.85 10.06 -9.21
C LEU A 234 -15.37 11.37 -9.84
N THR A 235 -15.87 12.32 -9.08
CA THR A 235 -16.15 13.69 -9.57
C THR A 235 -14.90 14.57 -9.59
N SER A 236 -13.79 14.13 -8.98
CA SER A 236 -12.52 14.85 -8.97
C SER A 236 -11.77 14.68 -10.28
N ASP A 237 -11.31 15.78 -10.85
CA ASP A 237 -10.42 15.78 -12.03
C ASP A 237 -9.14 14.98 -11.78
N ALA A 238 -8.63 14.97 -10.54
CA ALA A 238 -7.47 14.19 -10.16
C ALA A 238 -7.67 12.69 -10.38
N LEU A 239 -8.80 12.14 -9.91
CA LEU A 239 -9.10 10.72 -10.10
C LEU A 239 -9.57 10.41 -11.53
N GLN A 240 -10.11 11.39 -12.24
CA GLN A 240 -10.50 11.21 -13.63
C GLN A 240 -9.31 11.19 -14.58
N HIS A 241 -8.28 12.06 -14.37
CA HIS A 241 -7.27 12.32 -15.39
C HIS A 241 -5.82 12.37 -14.91
N LYS A 242 -5.53 12.60 -13.60
CA LYS A 242 -4.17 12.97 -13.18
C LYS A 242 -3.41 11.86 -12.46
N ILE A 243 -4.06 11.17 -11.52
CA ILE A 243 -3.40 10.20 -10.65
C ILE A 243 -3.37 8.84 -11.32
N PRO A 244 -2.21 8.17 -11.42
CA PRO A 244 -2.16 6.76 -11.78
C PRO A 244 -2.94 5.92 -10.77
N ILE A 245 -3.82 5.03 -11.27
CA ILE A 245 -4.67 4.18 -10.43
C ILE A 245 -4.49 2.72 -10.83
N LEU A 246 -4.14 1.88 -9.85
CA LEU A 246 -4.17 0.43 -9.98
C LEU A 246 -5.43 -0.11 -9.30
N VAL A 247 -6.21 -0.92 -10.00
CA VAL A 247 -7.32 -1.68 -9.44
C VAL A 247 -6.99 -3.17 -9.50
N LEU A 248 -6.93 -3.80 -8.34
CA LEU A 248 -6.74 -5.24 -8.16
C LEU A 248 -8.05 -5.87 -7.74
N ALA A 249 -8.47 -6.92 -8.44
CA ALA A 249 -9.78 -7.53 -8.22
C ALA A 249 -9.73 -9.06 -8.32
N GLY A 250 -10.60 -9.72 -7.57
CA GLY A 250 -10.91 -11.13 -7.77
C GLY A 250 -11.85 -11.33 -8.97
N LYS A 251 -12.01 -12.60 -9.36
CA LYS A 251 -12.96 -13.00 -10.39
C LYS A 251 -14.39 -12.71 -9.95
N GLY A 252 -15.12 -11.95 -10.75
CA GLY A 252 -16.51 -11.62 -10.47
C GLY A 252 -16.71 -10.45 -9.50
N ASP A 253 -15.64 -9.72 -9.12
CA ASP A 253 -15.75 -8.49 -8.34
C ASP A 253 -16.40 -7.38 -9.17
N ARG A 254 -17.73 -7.26 -8.99
CA ARG A 254 -18.56 -6.35 -9.79
C ARG A 254 -18.26 -4.87 -9.50
N ASP A 255 -17.92 -4.55 -8.26
CA ASP A 255 -17.66 -3.17 -7.85
C ASP A 255 -16.33 -2.69 -8.43
N ALA A 256 -15.30 -3.51 -8.40
CA ALA A 256 -14.00 -3.23 -9.01
C ALA A 256 -14.11 -3.10 -10.55
N ILE A 257 -14.86 -4.00 -11.20
CA ILE A 257 -15.12 -3.94 -12.63
C ILE A 257 -15.87 -2.64 -12.98
N ARG A 258 -16.91 -2.29 -12.22
CA ARG A 258 -17.65 -1.06 -12.39
C ARG A 258 -16.77 0.18 -12.26
N LEU A 259 -15.88 0.21 -11.26
CA LEU A 259 -14.92 1.30 -11.09
C LEU A 259 -14.02 1.42 -12.32
N PHE A 260 -13.45 0.32 -12.77
CA PHE A 260 -12.54 0.34 -13.91
C PHE A 260 -13.23 0.75 -15.20
N ASP A 261 -14.50 0.33 -15.41
CA ASP A 261 -15.30 0.77 -16.56
C ASP A 261 -15.59 2.29 -16.53
N GLN A 262 -15.73 2.89 -15.35
CA GLN A 262 -15.81 4.35 -15.23
C GLN A 262 -14.48 5.02 -15.57
N LEU A 263 -13.37 4.49 -15.04
CA LEU A 263 -12.03 5.02 -15.32
C LEU A 263 -11.70 4.98 -16.82
N LYS A 264 -12.06 3.90 -17.52
CA LYS A 264 -11.89 3.81 -18.99
C LYS A 264 -12.66 4.90 -19.76
N ARG A 265 -13.82 5.33 -19.26
CA ARG A 265 -14.61 6.42 -19.90
C ARG A 265 -13.90 7.77 -19.79
N TYR A 266 -13.23 8.02 -18.68
CA TYR A 266 -12.46 9.24 -18.46
C TYR A 266 -11.10 9.20 -19.19
N ARG A 267 -10.55 8.00 -19.40
CA ARG A 267 -9.20 7.76 -19.92
C ARG A 267 -9.23 6.79 -21.11
N PRO A 268 -9.82 7.18 -22.26
CA PRO A 268 -10.10 6.24 -23.35
C PRO A 268 -8.85 5.64 -24.00
N ALA A 269 -7.70 6.32 -23.92
CA ALA A 269 -6.43 5.84 -24.48
C ALA A 269 -5.40 5.40 -23.42
N GLU A 270 -5.68 5.62 -22.13
CA GLU A 270 -4.70 5.52 -21.04
C GLU A 270 -5.13 4.48 -20.01
N TRP A 271 -5.42 3.28 -20.47
CA TRP A 271 -5.77 2.17 -19.58
C TRP A 271 -5.17 0.86 -20.05
N PHE A 272 -4.90 -0.02 -19.08
CA PHE A 272 -4.39 -1.37 -19.27
C PHE A 272 -5.20 -2.35 -18.46
N GLN A 273 -5.53 -3.47 -19.08
CA GLN A 273 -6.30 -4.53 -18.44
C GLN A 273 -5.61 -5.87 -18.60
N GLN A 274 -5.45 -6.55 -17.48
CA GLN A 274 -5.04 -7.95 -17.43
C GLN A 274 -6.20 -8.79 -16.90
N ARG A 275 -6.50 -9.87 -17.63
CA ARG A 275 -7.53 -10.84 -17.22
C ARG A 275 -6.89 -12.00 -16.46
N ALA A 276 -7.71 -12.68 -15.64
CA ALA A 276 -7.33 -13.89 -14.95
C ALA A 276 -6.69 -14.92 -15.88
N GLY A 277 -5.61 -15.56 -15.42
CA GLY A 277 -4.86 -16.54 -16.20
C GLY A 277 -3.79 -15.96 -17.15
N GLN A 278 -3.67 -14.63 -17.24
CA GLN A 278 -2.55 -13.99 -17.96
C GLN A 278 -1.46 -13.57 -16.97
N PRO A 279 -0.16 -13.69 -17.33
CA PRO A 279 0.91 -13.18 -16.47
C PRO A 279 0.73 -11.69 -16.16
N ALA A 280 0.91 -11.32 -14.88
CA ALA A 280 0.74 -9.93 -14.41
C ALA A 280 1.65 -8.92 -15.14
N ASP A 281 2.84 -9.37 -15.52
CA ASP A 281 3.88 -8.54 -16.13
C ASP A 281 3.50 -7.95 -17.51
N LYS A 282 2.59 -8.58 -18.25
CA LYS A 282 2.25 -8.13 -19.61
C LYS A 282 1.48 -6.81 -19.63
N ALA A 283 0.63 -6.56 -18.66
CA ALA A 283 -0.11 -5.29 -18.58
C ALA A 283 0.81 -4.14 -18.17
N MET A 284 1.69 -4.39 -17.20
CA MET A 284 2.66 -3.40 -16.72
C MET A 284 3.79 -3.14 -17.71
N ASP A 285 4.26 -4.15 -18.44
CA ASP A 285 5.31 -4.01 -19.45
C ASP A 285 4.85 -3.15 -20.64
N LYS A 286 3.58 -3.25 -21.05
CA LYS A 286 3.01 -2.36 -22.07
C LYS A 286 3.02 -0.89 -21.66
N ALA A 287 2.90 -0.61 -20.34
CA ALA A 287 2.97 0.75 -19.84
C ALA A 287 4.38 1.34 -19.88
N LYS A 288 5.42 0.50 -19.82
CA LYS A 288 6.82 0.94 -19.95
C LYS A 288 7.17 1.40 -21.38
N ASP A 289 6.47 0.86 -22.38
CA ASP A 289 6.66 1.20 -23.79
C ASP A 289 5.99 2.53 -24.19
N LEU A 290 5.19 3.13 -23.29
CA LEU A 290 4.67 4.48 -23.52
C LEU A 290 5.79 5.49 -23.27
N GLU A 291 6.12 6.28 -24.28
CA GLU A 291 7.16 7.34 -24.21
C GLU A 291 6.88 8.34 -23.07
N ASP A 292 5.64 8.50 -22.69
CA ASP A 292 5.18 9.20 -21.48
C ASP A 292 3.99 8.40 -20.94
N PRO A 293 4.17 7.49 -19.95
CA PRO A 293 3.05 6.83 -19.32
C PRO A 293 2.17 7.90 -18.69
N ALA A 294 1.20 8.37 -19.46
CA ALA A 294 0.46 9.61 -19.28
C ALA A 294 0.04 9.83 -17.83
N ASP A 295 0.04 11.06 -17.40
CA ASP A 295 -0.72 11.45 -16.21
C ASP A 295 -2.05 10.72 -16.22
N GLY A 296 -2.31 9.97 -15.16
CA GLY A 296 -3.61 9.35 -15.02
C GLY A 296 -3.83 7.97 -15.66
N THR A 297 -2.81 7.19 -15.95
CA THR A 297 -3.00 5.81 -16.45
C THR A 297 -3.77 4.94 -15.44
N ALA A 298 -4.79 4.23 -15.91
CA ALA A 298 -5.56 3.28 -15.14
C ALA A 298 -5.15 1.84 -15.47
N PHE A 299 -4.80 1.07 -14.43
CA PHE A 299 -4.45 -0.35 -14.54
C PHE A 299 -5.51 -1.20 -13.87
N PHE A 300 -5.89 -2.30 -14.50
CA PHE A 300 -6.77 -3.30 -13.94
C PHE A 300 -6.14 -4.67 -14.02
N ILE A 301 -5.98 -5.31 -12.87
CA ILE A 301 -5.49 -6.68 -12.76
C ILE A 301 -6.57 -7.53 -12.11
N GLN A 302 -7.11 -8.48 -12.87
CA GLN A 302 -8.08 -9.44 -12.37
C GLN A 302 -7.38 -10.79 -12.12
N THR A 303 -7.45 -11.24 -10.89
CA THR A 303 -6.94 -12.55 -10.45
C THR A 303 -7.98 -13.64 -10.62
N ASP A 304 -7.55 -14.90 -10.72
CA ASP A 304 -8.44 -16.06 -10.84
C ASP A 304 -8.88 -16.61 -9.47
N THR A 305 -9.18 -15.71 -8.54
CA THR A 305 -9.72 -16.05 -7.22
C THR A 305 -11.02 -15.30 -6.97
N SER A 306 -11.86 -15.84 -6.09
CA SER A 306 -13.05 -15.15 -5.59
C SER A 306 -12.81 -14.32 -4.32
N LEU A 307 -11.55 -14.23 -3.87
CA LEU A 307 -11.20 -13.43 -2.70
C LEU A 307 -11.38 -11.94 -2.98
N THR A 308 -11.69 -11.18 -1.94
CA THR A 308 -11.88 -9.73 -1.99
C THR A 308 -11.23 -9.06 -0.78
N GLY A 309 -11.02 -7.73 -0.84
CA GLY A 309 -10.54 -6.91 0.27
C GLY A 309 -9.21 -7.41 0.85
N ASP A 310 -9.11 -7.42 2.19
CA ASP A 310 -7.91 -7.84 2.91
C ASP A 310 -7.51 -9.30 2.62
N LYS A 311 -8.48 -10.18 2.32
CA LYS A 311 -8.19 -11.59 1.99
C LYS A 311 -7.46 -11.72 0.66
N LEU A 312 -7.87 -10.95 -0.35
CA LEU A 312 -7.16 -10.90 -1.63
C LEU A 312 -5.76 -10.28 -1.45
N ALA A 313 -5.66 -9.21 -0.67
CA ALA A 313 -4.42 -8.52 -0.41
C ALA A 313 -3.33 -9.41 0.20
N ASN A 314 -3.71 -10.36 1.04
CA ASN A 314 -2.80 -11.22 1.79
C ASN A 314 -2.61 -12.62 1.19
N ASP A 315 -3.25 -12.93 0.07
CA ASP A 315 -3.07 -14.24 -0.57
C ASP A 315 -1.64 -14.37 -1.13
N PRO A 316 -0.82 -15.28 -0.60
CA PRO A 316 0.58 -15.39 -0.99
C PRO A 316 0.76 -15.87 -2.45
N SER A 317 -0.25 -16.54 -3.03
CA SER A 317 -0.19 -17.03 -4.41
C SER A 317 -0.34 -15.93 -5.45
N LEU A 318 -0.89 -14.76 -5.07
CA LEU A 318 -1.23 -13.69 -5.98
C LEU A 318 -0.13 -12.63 -6.13
N ASN A 319 0.90 -12.65 -5.26
CA ASN A 319 2.01 -11.70 -5.27
C ASN A 319 1.57 -10.22 -5.35
N VAL A 320 0.49 -9.88 -4.62
CA VAL A 320 -0.13 -8.54 -4.67
C VAL A 320 0.88 -7.43 -4.37
N ALA A 321 1.77 -7.64 -3.41
CA ALA A 321 2.81 -6.66 -3.07
C ALA A 321 3.76 -6.35 -4.24
N GLU A 322 4.17 -7.37 -5.02
CA GLU A 322 5.03 -7.17 -6.19
C GLU A 322 4.30 -6.45 -7.32
N GLN A 323 3.01 -6.72 -7.50
CA GLN A 323 2.18 -5.99 -8.46
C GLN A 323 2.06 -4.50 -8.08
N ILE A 324 1.82 -4.21 -6.79
CA ILE A 324 1.78 -2.84 -6.28
C ILE A 324 3.16 -2.19 -6.43
N LYS A 325 4.25 -2.84 -6.03
CA LYS A 325 5.61 -2.32 -6.18
C LYS A 325 5.92 -1.94 -7.63
N THR A 326 5.62 -2.84 -8.57
CA THR A 326 5.83 -2.59 -10.01
C THR A 326 5.03 -1.37 -10.47
N PHE A 327 3.77 -1.27 -10.05
CA PHE A 327 2.93 -0.11 -10.33
C PHE A 327 3.50 1.18 -9.72
N LEU A 328 3.91 1.16 -8.45
CA LEU A 328 4.51 2.33 -7.79
C LEU A 328 5.80 2.76 -8.47
N ALA A 329 6.66 1.82 -8.88
CA ALA A 329 7.89 2.14 -9.61
C ALA A 329 7.58 2.85 -10.94
N LEU A 330 6.54 2.44 -11.68
CA LEU A 330 6.09 3.12 -12.89
C LEU A 330 5.53 4.51 -12.60
N ALA A 331 4.69 4.63 -11.57
CA ALA A 331 4.04 5.88 -11.21
C ALA A 331 5.00 6.95 -10.68
N LEU A 332 6.04 6.53 -9.94
CA LEU A 332 7.03 7.41 -9.29
C LEU A 332 8.27 7.69 -10.15
N ALA A 333 8.47 6.96 -11.25
CA ALA A 333 9.55 7.25 -12.20
C ALA A 333 9.45 8.67 -12.81
N ARG A 334 8.32 9.31 -12.65
CA ARG A 334 8.03 10.67 -13.12
C ARG A 334 8.56 11.72 -12.16
N LYS A 335 9.17 12.77 -12.71
CA LYS A 335 9.52 13.94 -11.92
C LYS A 335 8.24 14.56 -11.31
N PRO A 336 8.30 15.04 -10.06
CA PRO A 336 7.25 15.89 -9.51
C PRO A 336 7.03 17.09 -10.42
N ARG A 337 5.80 17.47 -10.67
CA ARG A 337 5.46 18.72 -11.35
C ARG A 337 5.74 19.93 -10.50
#